data_7262eb4b69558ed047b70a814756f7db
#
_entry.id   7262eb4b69558ed047b70a814756f7db
#
_cell.length_a   1.000
_cell.length_b   1.000
_cell.length_c   1.000
_cell.angle_alpha   90.00
_cell.angle_beta   90.00
_cell.angle_gamma   90.00
#
_symmetry.space_group_name_H-M   'P 1'
#
loop_
_entity.id
_entity.type
_entity.pdbx_description
1 polymer ?
#
loop_
_entity_poly.entity_id
_entity_poly.type
_entity_poly.pdbx_seq_one_letter_code
_entity_poly.pdbx_strand_id
1 'polypeptide(L)'
;MHGYLLHHLLTESASRFPENVAYVHEQTAIGYADLEHQSSRLAGALAELGVRPGDRVALLFDKSVEAIVAIFGVLKAGAAYVPIDAGAPASRAHQILRSCGVTHLVGAVSAAKAVLSAEEPDSPLRHALLAEGSTDGLEAPGTITITSFTQALAAQSPEHPGARVTDGYPAYVLHTSGSTGAPRGVVINHVNALTFVDMARAFFDVGPADRLCSHAPLHFDLSVFDLFVAVKAGAAAVSFPKQLSIFPKKLAQSIEDQKVTIWNSVSSVLSMIAERGMMDRFAYEALRLCIFSGDVMPPKYLRELKRRLPRARFFNVYGQTEANSSTYYEVTAIPDEDRWKIPIGRPFPNFDVFALGADGRPIEKAGQEGELYVRAGSVAMGYWGKPDQTAEKFVKDPLVPISSQNVYRTGDVVTLDDAGDFVFVGRTDHMIKRHGNRVELGEIELTLASLPGVKQAVVVTLPDPMLGNRLIAYVAGDDLTKGAVVAHCRASIPSYMIPDEVEIREVLPGTSTGKVDRTALRAEARARFAE
;
A
#
# COMPACT_ATOMS: atom_id res chain seq x y z
N MET A 1 23.52 8.32 18.39
CA MET A 1 23.94 8.05 17.00
C MET A 1 22.69 8.21 16.15
N HIS A 2 22.68 9.05 15.11
CA HIS A 2 21.48 9.14 14.27
C HIS A 2 21.32 7.84 13.49
N GLY A 3 20.12 7.23 13.59
CA GLY A 3 19.82 5.99 12.89
C GLY A 3 19.77 6.22 11.36
N TYR A 4 20.55 5.44 10.61
CA TYR A 4 20.61 5.45 9.16
C TYR A 4 19.95 4.21 8.51
N LEU A 5 19.40 3.31 9.32
CA LEU A 5 18.63 2.14 8.87
C LEU A 5 17.25 2.14 9.56
N LEU A 6 16.23 1.62 8.91
CA LEU A 6 14.88 1.60 9.46
C LEU A 6 14.78 0.89 10.81
N HIS A 7 15.53 -0.22 11.00
CA HIS A 7 15.51 -0.91 12.29
C HIS A 7 16.20 -0.13 13.41
N HIS A 8 17.09 0.81 13.11
CA HIS A 8 17.66 1.69 14.12
C HIS A 8 16.62 2.57 14.80
N LEU A 9 15.49 2.88 14.11
CA LEU A 9 14.38 3.60 14.72
C LEU A 9 13.82 2.84 15.93
N LEU A 10 13.71 1.51 15.81
CA LEU A 10 13.28 0.66 16.90
C LEU A 10 14.33 0.63 18.03
N THR A 11 15.59 0.43 17.72
CA THR A 11 16.69 0.38 18.70
C THR A 11 16.78 1.70 19.50
N GLU A 12 16.66 2.85 18.80
CA GLU A 12 16.64 4.17 19.44
C GLU A 12 15.42 4.35 20.38
N SER A 13 14.24 3.95 19.92
CA SER A 13 13.01 4.07 20.71
C SER A 13 12.98 3.07 21.86
N ALA A 14 13.47 1.86 21.70
CA ALA A 14 13.61 0.89 22.79
C ALA A 14 14.58 1.37 23.88
N SER A 15 15.64 2.07 23.48
CA SER A 15 16.57 2.68 24.45
C SER A 15 15.96 3.87 25.21
N ARG A 16 15.10 4.69 24.56
CA ARG A 16 14.54 5.90 25.13
C ARG A 16 13.22 5.69 25.86
N PHE A 17 12.43 4.75 25.39
CA PHE A 17 11.05 4.49 25.82
C PHE A 17 10.80 2.99 25.99
N PRO A 18 11.64 2.23 26.76
CA PRO A 18 11.56 0.76 26.83
C PRO A 18 10.19 0.24 27.25
N GLU A 19 9.53 0.97 28.16
CA GLU A 19 8.24 0.60 28.75
C GLU A 19 7.03 1.05 27.90
N ASN A 20 7.23 1.90 26.88
CA ASN A 20 6.14 2.32 26.02
C ASN A 20 5.65 1.14 25.17
N VAL A 21 4.35 1.13 24.88
CA VAL A 21 3.76 0.21 23.92
C VAL A 21 4.16 0.64 22.51
N ALA A 22 4.78 -0.26 21.76
CA ALA A 22 5.16 -0.04 20.38
C ALA A 22 4.02 -0.39 19.40
N TYR A 23 3.33 -1.50 19.67
CA TYR A 23 2.27 -1.98 18.80
C TYR A 23 1.14 -2.63 19.58
N VAL A 24 -0.09 -2.41 19.11
CA VAL A 24 -1.32 -3.01 19.63
C VAL A 24 -2.08 -3.68 18.49
N HIS A 25 -2.50 -4.91 18.69
CA HIS A 25 -3.42 -5.62 17.82
C HIS A 25 -4.50 -6.29 18.68
N GLU A 26 -5.75 -5.83 18.54
CA GLU A 26 -6.88 -6.29 19.37
C GLU A 26 -6.57 -6.16 20.89
N GLN A 27 -6.42 -7.30 21.57
CA GLN A 27 -6.11 -7.37 23.02
C GLN A 27 -4.64 -7.65 23.30
N THR A 28 -3.82 -7.87 22.26
CA THR A 28 -2.40 -8.11 22.38
C THR A 28 -1.61 -6.82 22.17
N ALA A 29 -0.55 -6.65 22.94
CA ALA A 29 0.35 -5.52 22.80
C ALA A 29 1.79 -5.97 23.01
N ILE A 30 2.73 -5.27 22.37
CA ILE A 30 4.17 -5.45 22.59
C ILE A 30 4.82 -4.11 22.92
N GLY A 31 5.65 -4.09 23.95
CA GLY A 31 6.48 -2.95 24.31
C GLY A 31 7.72 -2.81 23.44
N TYR A 32 8.35 -1.64 23.47
CA TYR A 32 9.55 -1.37 22.67
C TYR A 32 10.71 -2.30 23.05
N ALA A 33 10.96 -2.55 24.34
CA ALA A 33 12.03 -3.46 24.76
C ALA A 33 11.82 -4.88 24.24
N ASP A 34 10.60 -5.41 24.37
CA ASP A 34 10.28 -6.77 23.90
C ASP A 34 10.35 -6.88 22.37
N LEU A 35 9.87 -5.86 21.66
CA LEU A 35 9.96 -5.83 20.20
C LEU A 35 11.40 -5.81 19.70
N GLU A 36 12.27 -5.03 20.37
CA GLU A 36 13.71 -4.99 20.11
C GLU A 36 14.34 -6.37 20.31
N HIS A 37 14.06 -7.03 21.43
CA HIS A 37 14.60 -8.37 21.76
C HIS A 37 14.09 -9.45 20.81
N GLN A 38 12.77 -9.50 20.54
CA GLN A 38 12.20 -10.53 19.70
C GLN A 38 12.64 -10.38 18.24
N SER A 39 12.73 -9.15 17.73
CA SER A 39 13.22 -8.90 16.38
C SER A 39 14.72 -9.21 16.24
N SER A 40 15.53 -9.01 17.28
CA SER A 40 16.94 -9.41 17.29
C SER A 40 17.09 -10.94 17.26
N ARG A 41 16.29 -11.67 18.04
CA ARG A 41 16.24 -13.13 17.99
C ARG A 41 15.85 -13.65 16.61
N LEU A 42 14.85 -13.05 15.99
CA LEU A 42 14.45 -13.43 14.63
C LEU A 42 15.57 -13.18 13.61
N ALA A 43 16.30 -12.07 13.74
CA ALA A 43 17.43 -11.79 12.86
C ALA A 43 18.52 -12.88 12.97
N GLY A 44 18.81 -13.36 14.20
CA GLY A 44 19.71 -14.49 14.44
C GLY A 44 19.22 -15.77 13.77
N ALA A 45 17.94 -16.11 13.94
CA ALA A 45 17.34 -17.29 13.33
C ALA A 45 17.39 -17.23 11.79
N LEU A 46 17.09 -16.08 11.19
CA LEU A 46 17.19 -15.88 9.74
C LEU A 46 18.63 -16.03 9.23
N ALA A 47 19.61 -15.49 9.97
CA ALA A 47 21.02 -15.64 9.62
C ALA A 47 21.49 -17.11 9.67
N GLU A 48 21.04 -17.89 10.67
CA GLU A 48 21.32 -19.34 10.75
C GLU A 48 20.68 -20.13 9.60
N LEU A 49 19.50 -19.71 9.14
CA LEU A 49 18.83 -20.28 7.97
C LEU A 49 19.46 -19.85 6.64
N GLY A 50 20.49 -19.01 6.68
CA GLY A 50 21.28 -18.61 5.52
C GLY A 50 20.85 -17.31 4.85
N VAL A 51 19.95 -16.53 5.47
CA VAL A 51 19.61 -15.17 4.99
C VAL A 51 20.84 -14.28 5.08
N ARG A 52 21.15 -13.58 4.01
CA ARG A 52 22.31 -12.68 3.88
C ARG A 52 21.86 -11.24 3.59
N PRO A 53 22.73 -10.25 3.88
CA PRO A 53 22.50 -8.87 3.50
C PRO A 53 22.13 -8.73 2.02
N GLY A 54 21.03 -8.01 1.75
CA GLY A 54 20.50 -7.82 0.40
C GLY A 54 19.53 -8.90 -0.09
N ASP A 55 19.31 -9.97 0.67
CA ASP A 55 18.28 -10.96 0.36
C ASP A 55 16.86 -10.38 0.54
N ARG A 56 15.89 -11.10 0.03
CA ARG A 56 14.46 -10.78 0.16
C ARG A 56 13.79 -11.90 0.95
N VAL A 57 13.06 -11.50 1.98
CA VAL A 57 12.29 -12.41 2.83
C VAL A 57 10.81 -12.07 2.68
N ALA A 58 10.01 -13.02 2.25
CA ALA A 58 8.57 -12.81 2.15
C ALA A 58 7.93 -12.76 3.55
N LEU A 59 6.98 -11.85 3.72
CA LEU A 59 6.11 -11.78 4.89
C LEU A 59 4.68 -12.09 4.47
N LEU A 60 4.12 -13.16 5.04
CA LEU A 60 2.77 -13.63 4.74
C LEU A 60 1.93 -13.65 6.02
N PHE A 61 1.49 -12.46 6.40
CA PHE A 61 0.70 -12.21 7.60
C PHE A 61 -0.49 -11.30 7.32
N ASP A 62 -1.61 -11.52 7.98
CA ASP A 62 -2.45 -10.42 8.40
C ASP A 62 -1.73 -9.64 9.52
N LYS A 63 -2.30 -8.53 9.98
CA LYS A 63 -1.68 -7.76 11.06
C LYS A 63 -1.66 -8.56 12.34
N SER A 64 -0.49 -8.62 12.97
CA SER A 64 -0.28 -9.24 14.26
C SER A 64 1.00 -8.71 14.89
N VAL A 65 1.27 -9.04 16.15
CA VAL A 65 2.54 -8.71 16.82
C VAL A 65 3.71 -9.41 16.11
N GLU A 66 3.53 -10.68 15.73
CA GLU A 66 4.53 -11.48 15.02
C GLU A 66 4.90 -10.88 13.67
N ALA A 67 3.93 -10.31 12.95
CA ALA A 67 4.19 -9.60 11.70
C ALA A 67 5.13 -8.41 11.88
N ILE A 68 4.97 -7.66 12.98
CA ILE A 68 5.83 -6.51 13.28
C ILE A 68 7.22 -6.96 13.74
N VAL A 69 7.30 -8.01 14.55
CA VAL A 69 8.58 -8.67 14.89
C VAL A 69 9.28 -9.13 13.63
N ALA A 70 8.54 -9.70 12.66
CA ALA A 70 9.09 -10.17 11.40
C ALA A 70 9.66 -9.02 10.54
N ILE A 71 8.95 -7.88 10.43
CA ILE A 71 9.45 -6.70 9.70
C ILE A 71 10.81 -6.27 10.26
N PHE A 72 10.91 -6.03 11.57
CA PHE A 72 12.15 -5.56 12.17
C PHE A 72 13.23 -6.64 12.20
N GLY A 73 12.88 -7.92 12.38
CA GLY A 73 13.83 -9.03 12.32
C GLY A 73 14.47 -9.19 10.96
N VAL A 74 13.70 -9.10 9.88
CA VAL A 74 14.20 -9.13 8.49
C VAL A 74 15.15 -7.94 8.23
N LEU A 75 14.74 -6.73 8.65
CA LEU A 75 15.60 -5.54 8.49
C LEU A 75 16.90 -5.64 9.29
N LYS A 76 16.90 -6.20 10.50
CA LYS A 76 18.09 -6.45 11.31
C LYS A 76 18.99 -7.52 10.71
N ALA A 77 18.42 -8.51 10.01
CA ALA A 77 19.19 -9.48 9.24
C ALA A 77 19.84 -8.87 7.97
N GLY A 78 19.59 -7.59 7.69
CA GLY A 78 20.10 -6.88 6.52
C GLY A 78 19.38 -7.22 5.21
N ALA A 79 18.22 -7.86 5.31
CA ALA A 79 17.40 -8.25 4.18
C ALA A 79 16.23 -7.27 3.95
N ALA A 80 15.68 -7.28 2.73
CA ALA A 80 14.48 -6.55 2.41
C ALA A 80 13.22 -7.41 2.70
N TYR A 81 12.25 -6.87 3.41
CA TYR A 81 10.98 -7.57 3.56
C TYR A 81 10.09 -7.38 2.33
N VAL A 82 9.39 -8.45 1.94
CA VAL A 82 8.46 -8.48 0.81
C VAL A 82 7.09 -8.88 1.34
N PRO A 83 6.23 -7.94 1.71
CA PRO A 83 4.93 -8.26 2.28
C PRO A 83 3.98 -8.71 1.15
N ILE A 84 3.32 -9.84 1.38
CA ILE A 84 2.34 -10.43 0.47
C ILE A 84 0.98 -10.39 1.18
N ASP A 85 -0.08 -10.02 0.46
CA ASP A 85 -1.45 -10.07 0.99
C ASP A 85 -1.80 -11.51 1.39
N ALA A 86 -2.05 -11.74 2.67
CA ALA A 86 -2.44 -13.05 3.20
C ALA A 86 -3.75 -13.60 2.59
N GLY A 87 -4.58 -12.72 2.03
CA GLY A 87 -5.81 -13.08 1.33
C GLY A 87 -5.65 -13.21 -0.19
N ALA A 88 -4.43 -13.02 -0.73
CA ALA A 88 -4.20 -13.18 -2.16
C ALA A 88 -4.27 -14.66 -2.59
N PRO A 89 -4.66 -14.94 -3.84
CA PRO A 89 -4.54 -16.28 -4.40
C PRO A 89 -3.10 -16.81 -4.30
N ALA A 90 -2.94 -18.13 -4.04
CA ALA A 90 -1.61 -18.75 -3.96
C ALA A 90 -0.77 -18.52 -5.23
N SER A 91 -1.39 -18.55 -6.41
CA SER A 91 -0.75 -18.22 -7.68
C SER A 91 -0.12 -16.83 -7.70
N ARG A 92 -0.80 -15.83 -7.10
CA ARG A 92 -0.27 -14.46 -6.97
C ARG A 92 0.92 -14.41 -6.01
N ALA A 93 0.84 -15.11 -4.87
CA ALA A 93 1.94 -15.21 -3.94
C ALA A 93 3.18 -15.84 -4.61
N HIS A 94 3.00 -16.93 -5.36
CA HIS A 94 4.10 -17.57 -6.10
C HIS A 94 4.69 -16.68 -7.20
N GLN A 95 3.89 -15.88 -7.89
CA GLN A 95 4.40 -14.90 -8.84
C GLN A 95 5.35 -13.90 -8.15
N ILE A 96 5.00 -13.43 -6.96
CA ILE A 96 5.83 -12.51 -6.17
C ILE A 96 7.11 -13.21 -5.70
N LEU A 97 6.99 -14.43 -5.14
CA LEU A 97 8.13 -15.23 -4.70
C LEU A 97 9.15 -15.44 -5.83
N ARG A 98 8.67 -15.84 -7.02
CA ARG A 98 9.52 -16.03 -8.20
C ARG A 98 10.13 -14.72 -8.69
N SER A 99 9.33 -13.67 -8.85
CA SER A 99 9.82 -12.40 -9.41
C SER A 99 10.91 -11.77 -8.56
N CYS A 100 10.85 -11.92 -7.23
CA CYS A 100 11.85 -11.42 -6.30
C CYS A 100 12.92 -12.44 -5.92
N GLY A 101 12.83 -13.69 -6.40
CA GLY A 101 13.78 -14.76 -6.02
C GLY A 101 13.79 -15.01 -4.51
N VAL A 102 12.63 -15.06 -3.89
CA VAL A 102 12.48 -15.19 -2.44
C VAL A 102 12.69 -16.65 -2.01
N THR A 103 13.69 -16.89 -1.20
CA THR A 103 14.03 -18.23 -0.68
C THR A 103 13.53 -18.49 0.73
N HIS A 104 13.18 -17.44 1.48
CA HIS A 104 12.72 -17.51 2.86
C HIS A 104 11.40 -16.81 3.04
N LEU A 105 10.47 -17.44 3.74
CA LEU A 105 9.15 -16.91 4.10
C LEU A 105 9.01 -16.90 5.61
N VAL A 106 8.49 -15.82 6.16
CA VAL A 106 8.00 -15.74 7.54
C VAL A 106 6.51 -15.42 7.47
N GLY A 107 5.67 -16.21 8.14
CA GLY A 107 4.22 -16.05 7.98
C GLY A 107 3.39 -16.73 9.06
N ALA A 108 2.07 -16.43 9.07
CA ALA A 108 1.12 -17.18 9.87
C ALA A 108 0.80 -18.53 9.21
N VAL A 109 0.63 -19.58 10.00
CA VAL A 109 0.27 -20.92 9.52
C VAL A 109 -0.97 -20.87 8.62
N SER A 110 -2.00 -20.13 9.03
CA SER A 110 -3.26 -20.00 8.31
C SER A 110 -3.10 -19.39 6.91
N ALA A 111 -2.25 -18.37 6.79
CA ALA A 111 -1.97 -17.69 5.53
C ALA A 111 -1.01 -18.50 4.62
N ALA A 112 -0.01 -19.16 5.22
CA ALA A 112 1.00 -19.90 4.48
C ALA A 112 0.50 -21.24 3.90
N LYS A 113 -0.53 -21.84 4.50
CA LYS A 113 -1.02 -23.18 4.14
C LYS A 113 -1.30 -23.31 2.64
N ALA A 114 -2.08 -22.41 2.05
CA ALA A 114 -2.43 -22.48 0.63
C ALA A 114 -1.21 -22.30 -0.29
N VAL A 115 -0.25 -21.46 0.10
CA VAL A 115 0.97 -21.21 -0.66
C VAL A 115 1.91 -22.42 -0.58
N LEU A 116 2.07 -23.01 0.61
CA LEU A 116 2.96 -24.15 0.81
C LEU A 116 2.41 -25.46 0.21
N SER A 117 1.07 -25.65 0.20
CA SER A 117 0.45 -26.85 -0.38
C SER A 117 0.32 -26.81 -1.90
N ALA A 118 0.54 -25.66 -2.54
CA ALA A 118 0.48 -25.58 -3.99
C ALA A 118 1.73 -26.20 -4.61
N GLU A 119 1.54 -27.11 -5.56
CA GLU A 119 2.63 -27.67 -6.37
C GLU A 119 3.12 -26.60 -7.37
N GLU A 120 4.25 -26.01 -7.06
CA GLU A 120 4.92 -24.99 -7.90
C GLU A 120 6.38 -25.44 -8.15
N PRO A 121 6.65 -26.18 -9.23
CA PRO A 121 7.97 -26.77 -9.51
C PRO A 121 9.10 -25.76 -9.52
N ASP A 122 8.83 -24.54 -9.97
CA ASP A 122 9.82 -23.46 -10.12
C ASP A 122 9.86 -22.51 -8.90
N SER A 123 9.28 -22.91 -7.77
CA SER A 123 9.31 -22.08 -6.56
C SER A 123 10.74 -21.94 -6.03
N PRO A 124 11.27 -20.73 -5.82
CA PRO A 124 12.58 -20.52 -5.21
C PRO A 124 12.57 -20.78 -3.70
N LEU A 125 11.40 -20.93 -3.07
CA LEU A 125 11.23 -21.07 -1.62
C LEU A 125 11.94 -22.32 -1.09
N ARG A 126 12.68 -22.15 0.04
CA ARG A 126 13.45 -23.23 0.70
C ARG A 126 13.13 -23.32 2.19
N HIS A 127 12.82 -22.20 2.85
CA HIS A 127 12.58 -22.14 4.28
C HIS A 127 11.31 -21.36 4.58
N ALA A 128 10.49 -21.88 5.50
CA ALA A 128 9.30 -21.19 6.02
C ALA A 128 9.32 -21.20 7.55
N LEU A 129 9.37 -20.01 8.17
CA LEU A 129 9.18 -19.81 9.60
C LEU A 129 7.73 -19.44 9.85
N LEU A 130 7.01 -20.29 10.58
CA LEU A 130 5.58 -20.14 10.74
C LEU A 130 5.17 -19.83 12.20
N ALA A 131 4.42 -18.75 12.35
CA ALA A 131 3.81 -18.30 13.61
C ALA A 131 2.32 -18.66 13.64
N GLU A 132 1.71 -18.55 14.84
CA GLU A 132 0.26 -18.69 15.05
C GLU A 132 -0.33 -20.05 14.63
N GLY A 133 -0.12 -21.07 15.48
CA GLY A 133 -0.72 -22.37 15.30
C GLY A 133 0.29 -23.52 15.27
N SER A 134 -0.23 -24.76 15.19
CA SER A 134 0.62 -25.93 15.04
C SER A 134 1.05 -26.07 13.58
N THR A 135 2.32 -26.36 13.40
CA THR A 135 2.90 -26.76 12.11
C THR A 135 2.68 -28.26 11.83
N ASP A 136 2.10 -29.00 12.79
CA ASP A 136 1.83 -30.42 12.65
C ASP A 136 0.84 -30.69 11.51
N GLY A 137 1.18 -31.61 10.61
CA GLY A 137 0.36 -31.96 9.45
C GLY A 137 0.33 -30.92 8.33
N LEU A 138 1.16 -29.90 8.36
CA LEU A 138 1.43 -29.08 7.19
C LEU A 138 2.32 -29.85 6.21
N GLU A 139 1.73 -30.24 5.09
CA GLU A 139 2.48 -30.81 3.98
C GLU A 139 3.03 -29.68 3.10
N ALA A 140 4.32 -29.65 2.91
CA ALA A 140 4.99 -28.82 1.93
C ALA A 140 5.81 -29.73 0.99
N PRO A 141 6.04 -29.32 -0.26
CA PRO A 141 6.96 -30.03 -1.14
C PRO A 141 8.28 -30.30 -0.41
N GLY A 142 8.85 -31.53 -0.57
CA GLY A 142 10.02 -32.00 0.20
C GLY A 142 11.30 -31.16 0.12
N THR A 143 11.26 -30.06 -0.65
CA THR A 143 12.34 -29.09 -0.77
C THR A 143 12.23 -27.90 0.19
N ILE A 144 11.10 -27.76 0.92
CA ILE A 144 10.85 -26.64 1.84
C ILE A 144 10.96 -27.13 3.29
N THR A 145 11.86 -26.54 4.05
CA THR A 145 11.98 -26.77 5.49
C THR A 145 11.03 -25.83 6.25
N ILE A 146 10.10 -26.42 7.03
CA ILE A 146 9.21 -25.66 7.90
C ILE A 146 9.79 -25.63 9.31
N THR A 147 9.83 -24.45 9.91
CA THR A 147 10.32 -24.21 11.27
C THR A 147 9.28 -23.42 12.07
N SER A 148 9.04 -23.78 13.33
CA SER A 148 8.21 -22.99 14.22
C SER A 148 8.87 -21.66 14.55
N PHE A 149 8.17 -20.55 14.34
CA PHE A 149 8.62 -19.19 14.65
C PHE A 149 9.03 -19.08 16.14
N THR A 150 8.17 -19.57 17.05
CA THR A 150 8.45 -19.52 18.49
C THR A 150 9.69 -20.30 18.87
N GLN A 151 9.88 -21.51 18.32
CA GLN A 151 11.06 -22.33 18.58
C GLN A 151 12.34 -21.68 18.02
N ALA A 152 12.26 -21.12 16.81
CA ALA A 152 13.37 -20.40 16.20
C ALA A 152 13.82 -19.21 17.06
N LEU A 153 12.89 -18.41 17.57
CA LEU A 153 13.21 -17.29 18.44
C LEU A 153 13.80 -17.75 19.79
N ALA A 154 13.24 -18.81 20.39
CA ALA A 154 13.71 -19.32 21.68
C ALA A 154 15.16 -19.84 21.64
N ALA A 155 15.62 -20.29 20.49
CA ALA A 155 16.98 -20.78 20.29
C ALA A 155 18.03 -19.66 20.18
N GLN A 156 17.61 -18.40 20.02
CA GLN A 156 18.48 -17.27 19.72
C GLN A 156 18.72 -16.33 20.91
N SER A 157 19.89 -15.68 20.89
CA SER A 157 20.18 -14.57 21.82
C SER A 157 19.35 -13.32 21.46
N PRO A 158 18.87 -12.57 22.46
CA PRO A 158 18.22 -11.27 22.22
C PRO A 158 19.22 -10.18 21.76
N GLU A 159 20.52 -10.43 21.83
CA GLU A 159 21.59 -9.47 21.52
C GLU A 159 22.23 -9.75 20.15
N HIS A 160 21.43 -9.90 19.10
CA HIS A 160 21.98 -10.02 17.75
C HIS A 160 22.45 -8.64 17.26
N PRO A 161 23.72 -8.48 16.83
CA PRO A 161 24.30 -7.17 16.51
C PRO A 161 23.73 -6.52 15.24
N GLY A 162 22.86 -7.22 14.52
CA GLY A 162 22.39 -6.83 13.20
C GLY A 162 23.43 -7.02 12.10
N ALA A 163 22.99 -7.10 10.87
CA ALA A 163 23.88 -7.20 9.72
C ALA A 163 24.49 -5.84 9.36
N ARG A 164 25.72 -5.85 8.84
CA ARG A 164 26.38 -4.64 8.37
C ARG A 164 25.93 -4.32 6.94
N VAL A 165 25.02 -3.35 6.82
CA VAL A 165 24.53 -2.81 5.55
C VAL A 165 24.59 -1.28 5.59
N THR A 166 24.51 -0.65 4.43
CA THR A 166 24.36 0.81 4.31
C THR A 166 22.90 1.16 4.03
N ASP A 167 22.55 2.42 4.16
CA ASP A 167 21.23 2.95 3.87
C ASP A 167 20.79 2.84 2.40
N GLY A 168 21.73 2.60 1.50
CA GLY A 168 21.47 2.30 0.10
C GLY A 168 20.96 0.88 -0.17
N TYR A 169 21.03 -0.05 0.81
CA TYR A 169 20.46 -1.39 0.65
C TYR A 169 18.93 -1.36 0.61
N PRO A 170 18.28 -2.25 -0.18
CA PRO A 170 16.83 -2.39 -0.15
C PRO A 170 16.33 -2.71 1.27
N ALA A 171 15.31 -1.96 1.69
CA ALA A 171 14.63 -2.18 2.97
C ALA A 171 13.35 -2.98 2.78
N TYR A 172 12.61 -2.70 1.71
CA TYR A 172 11.40 -3.45 1.36
C TYR A 172 11.06 -3.36 -0.13
N VAL A 173 10.24 -4.32 -0.57
CA VAL A 173 9.70 -4.35 -1.93
C VAL A 173 8.18 -4.45 -1.84
N LEU A 174 7.47 -3.37 -2.16
CA LEU A 174 6.01 -3.34 -2.20
C LEU A 174 5.50 -3.64 -3.61
N HIS A 175 4.50 -4.51 -3.72
CA HIS A 175 3.96 -4.90 -5.02
C HIS A 175 2.70 -4.11 -5.37
N THR A 176 2.74 -3.45 -6.52
CA THR A 176 1.59 -2.78 -7.14
C THR A 176 1.10 -3.58 -8.34
N SER A 177 -0.13 -3.32 -8.79
CA SER A 177 -0.63 -3.86 -10.06
C SER A 177 0.26 -3.43 -11.23
N GLY A 178 0.41 -4.30 -12.21
CA GLY A 178 1.26 -4.07 -13.37
C GLY A 178 0.48 -4.09 -14.69
N SER A 179 0.79 -3.17 -15.59
CA SER A 179 0.15 -3.09 -16.92
C SER A 179 0.34 -4.33 -17.79
N THR A 180 1.31 -5.18 -17.44
CA THR A 180 1.61 -6.44 -18.14
C THR A 180 0.96 -7.67 -17.52
N GLY A 181 0.03 -7.49 -16.56
CA GLY A 181 -0.65 -8.59 -15.86
C GLY A 181 0.16 -9.25 -14.74
N ALA A 182 1.41 -8.86 -14.54
CA ALA A 182 2.24 -9.33 -13.44
C ALA A 182 2.49 -8.20 -12.43
N PRO A 183 2.51 -8.52 -11.11
CA PRO A 183 2.79 -7.52 -10.09
C PRO A 183 4.16 -6.88 -10.29
N ARG A 184 4.24 -5.56 -10.02
CA ARG A 184 5.49 -4.80 -10.03
C ARG A 184 5.99 -4.58 -8.62
N GLY A 185 7.20 -5.03 -8.31
CA GLY A 185 7.84 -4.78 -7.03
C GLY A 185 8.57 -3.44 -7.02
N VAL A 186 8.06 -2.45 -6.30
CA VAL A 186 8.71 -1.16 -6.08
C VAL A 186 9.78 -1.33 -5.01
N VAL A 187 11.03 -1.04 -5.34
CA VAL A 187 12.17 -1.23 -4.45
C VAL A 187 12.46 0.05 -3.67
N ILE A 188 12.30 -0.01 -2.37
CA ILE A 188 12.57 1.10 -1.46
C ILE A 188 13.80 0.74 -0.61
N ASN A 189 14.81 1.59 -0.61
CA ASN A 189 15.96 1.45 0.28
C ASN A 189 15.73 2.18 1.62
N HIS A 190 16.67 2.02 2.55
CA HIS A 190 16.54 2.64 3.87
C HIS A 190 16.48 4.16 3.80
N VAL A 191 17.32 4.80 2.95
CA VAL A 191 17.32 6.27 2.85
C VAL A 191 16.03 6.82 2.24
N ASN A 192 15.43 6.12 1.27
CA ASN A 192 14.14 6.52 0.71
C ASN A 192 13.04 6.53 1.79
N ALA A 193 12.96 5.43 2.55
CA ALA A 193 11.99 5.30 3.61
C ALA A 193 12.23 6.30 4.76
N LEU A 194 13.47 6.47 5.20
CA LEU A 194 13.83 7.40 6.27
C LEU A 194 13.55 8.86 5.89
N THR A 195 13.79 9.25 4.63
CA THR A 195 13.44 10.60 4.14
C THR A 195 11.96 10.90 4.37
N PHE A 196 11.08 9.97 4.04
CA PHE A 196 9.64 10.12 4.28
C PHE A 196 9.30 10.09 5.78
N VAL A 197 9.83 9.13 6.52
CA VAL A 197 9.53 8.95 7.96
C VAL A 197 9.97 10.18 8.76
N ASP A 198 11.14 10.74 8.46
CA ASP A 198 11.67 11.93 9.13
C ASP A 198 10.82 13.15 8.86
N MET A 199 10.49 13.37 7.61
CA MET A 199 9.61 14.45 7.19
C MET A 199 8.24 14.32 7.86
N ALA A 200 7.60 13.16 7.76
CA ALA A 200 6.24 12.94 8.26
C ALA A 200 6.16 13.07 9.79
N ARG A 201 7.13 12.50 10.51
CA ARG A 201 7.23 12.65 11.98
C ARG A 201 7.32 14.11 12.39
N ALA A 202 8.18 14.89 11.72
CA ALA A 202 8.37 16.30 12.05
C ALA A 202 7.18 17.15 11.63
N PHE A 203 6.64 16.94 10.42
CA PHE A 203 5.54 17.75 9.86
C PHE A 203 4.23 17.58 10.65
N PHE A 204 3.89 16.36 11.04
CA PHE A 204 2.68 16.07 11.80
C PHE A 204 2.86 16.11 13.32
N ASP A 205 4.05 16.52 13.77
CA ASP A 205 4.42 16.63 15.19
C ASP A 205 4.06 15.37 15.99
N VAL A 206 4.53 14.21 15.47
CA VAL A 206 4.24 12.92 16.13
C VAL A 206 5.20 12.71 17.29
N GLY A 207 4.62 12.45 18.46
CA GLY A 207 5.34 12.28 19.74
C GLY A 207 5.02 10.97 20.46
N PRO A 208 5.73 10.67 21.56
CA PRO A 208 5.61 9.38 22.25
C PRO A 208 4.26 9.12 22.92
N ALA A 209 3.43 10.16 23.08
CA ALA A 209 2.07 10.03 23.62
C ALA A 209 1.03 9.69 22.53
N ASP A 210 1.42 9.73 21.25
CA ASP A 210 0.50 9.47 20.16
C ASP A 210 0.17 7.98 20.00
N ARG A 211 -1.01 7.74 19.45
CA ARG A 211 -1.53 6.43 19.08
C ARG A 211 -2.01 6.48 17.61
N LEU A 212 -1.19 5.94 16.71
CA LEU A 212 -1.45 5.99 15.28
C LEU A 212 -2.34 4.83 14.85
N CYS A 213 -3.42 5.14 14.13
CA CYS A 213 -4.29 4.12 13.54
C CYS A 213 -3.56 3.38 12.43
N SER A 214 -3.15 2.16 12.67
CA SER A 214 -2.59 1.26 11.65
C SER A 214 -3.72 0.50 10.96
N HIS A 215 -4.46 1.18 10.09
CA HIS A 215 -5.59 0.58 9.37
C HIS A 215 -5.14 -0.11 8.07
N ALA A 216 -4.22 0.49 7.32
CA ALA A 216 -3.75 -0.04 6.04
C ALA A 216 -3.08 -1.42 6.18
N PRO A 217 -3.26 -2.37 5.22
CA PRO A 217 -2.53 -3.64 5.21
C PRO A 217 -1.02 -3.43 5.11
N LEU A 218 -0.23 -4.40 5.60
CA LEU A 218 1.25 -4.29 5.60
C LEU A 218 1.89 -4.26 4.21
N HIS A 219 1.19 -4.78 3.19
CA HIS A 219 1.63 -4.73 1.79
C HIS A 219 1.28 -3.41 1.09
N PHE A 220 0.71 -2.45 1.81
CA PHE A 220 0.33 -1.13 1.31
C PHE A 220 1.24 -0.04 1.90
N ASP A 221 1.63 0.96 1.10
CA ASP A 221 2.61 1.97 1.47
C ASP A 221 2.18 2.88 2.63
N LEU A 222 0.87 3.06 2.87
CA LEU A 222 0.37 3.76 4.05
C LEU A 222 0.86 3.13 5.35
N SER A 223 1.09 1.81 5.38
CA SER A 223 1.62 1.11 6.56
C SER A 223 2.99 1.64 7.01
N VAL A 224 3.75 2.24 6.10
CA VAL A 224 5.06 2.85 6.40
C VAL A 224 4.89 4.03 7.36
N PHE A 225 3.89 4.88 7.13
CA PHE A 225 3.54 5.95 8.06
C PHE A 225 3.11 5.38 9.41
N ASP A 226 2.14 4.46 9.39
CA ASP A 226 1.52 3.95 10.60
C ASP A 226 2.52 3.25 11.53
N LEU A 227 3.49 2.54 10.96
CA LEU A 227 4.48 1.77 11.72
C LEU A 227 5.76 2.56 12.01
N PHE A 228 6.46 3.01 10.96
CA PHE A 228 7.80 3.57 11.15
C PHE A 228 7.79 4.99 11.72
N VAL A 229 6.77 5.79 11.42
CA VAL A 229 6.63 7.10 12.07
C VAL A 229 6.28 6.94 13.55
N ALA A 230 5.39 5.99 13.90
CA ALA A 230 5.10 5.66 15.29
C ALA A 230 6.37 5.22 16.03
N VAL A 231 7.11 4.27 15.45
CA VAL A 231 8.33 3.74 16.07
C VAL A 231 9.38 4.83 16.23
N LYS A 232 9.59 5.69 15.23
CA LYS A 232 10.54 6.83 15.34
C LYS A 232 10.18 7.80 16.46
N ALA A 233 8.90 7.98 16.71
CA ALA A 233 8.39 8.90 17.74
C ALA A 233 8.36 8.28 19.14
N GLY A 234 8.54 6.97 19.31
CA GLY A 234 8.28 6.26 20.57
C GLY A 234 6.79 6.12 20.89
N ALA A 235 5.93 6.29 19.87
CA ALA A 235 4.47 6.23 19.90
C ALA A 235 3.96 4.80 19.72
N ALA A 236 2.65 4.58 19.88
CA ALA A 236 2.03 3.29 19.63
C ALA A 236 1.39 3.24 18.23
N ALA A 237 1.65 2.19 17.46
CA ALA A 237 0.84 1.86 16.31
C ALA A 237 -0.30 0.92 16.76
N VAL A 238 -1.56 1.31 16.46
CA VAL A 238 -2.76 0.60 16.89
C VAL A 238 -3.45 0.01 15.69
N SER A 239 -3.40 -1.30 15.54
CA SER A 239 -3.98 -2.00 14.41
C SER A 239 -5.31 -2.67 14.74
N PHE A 240 -6.06 -2.91 13.70
CA PHE A 240 -7.39 -3.51 13.78
C PHE A 240 -7.48 -4.71 12.83
N PRO A 241 -8.31 -5.72 13.16
CA PRO A 241 -8.57 -6.84 12.26
C PRO A 241 -9.10 -6.38 10.89
N LYS A 242 -8.67 -7.04 9.83
CA LYS A 242 -9.08 -6.73 8.44
C LYS A 242 -10.60 -6.67 8.29
N GLN A 243 -11.31 -7.54 9.01
CA GLN A 243 -12.78 -7.61 9.00
C GLN A 243 -13.45 -6.32 9.49
N LEU A 244 -12.81 -5.54 10.37
CA LEU A 244 -13.40 -4.28 10.85
C LEU A 244 -13.53 -3.24 9.73
N SER A 245 -12.73 -3.34 8.67
CA SER A 245 -12.80 -2.42 7.52
C SER A 245 -14.16 -2.41 6.83
N ILE A 246 -14.94 -3.50 6.92
CA ILE A 246 -16.28 -3.60 6.34
C ILE A 246 -17.40 -3.32 7.35
N PHE A 247 -17.05 -3.05 8.63
CA PHE A 247 -17.99 -2.74 9.71
C PHE A 247 -17.75 -1.33 10.26
N PRO A 248 -18.22 -0.28 9.56
CA PRO A 248 -17.87 1.12 9.87
C PRO A 248 -18.18 1.52 11.31
N LYS A 249 -19.30 1.04 11.87
CA LYS A 249 -19.66 1.32 13.27
C LYS A 249 -18.68 0.72 14.26
N LYS A 250 -18.23 -0.52 14.02
CA LYS A 250 -17.25 -1.18 14.91
C LYS A 250 -15.89 -0.52 14.79
N LEU A 251 -15.47 -0.15 13.58
CA LEU A 251 -14.21 0.55 13.38
C LEU A 251 -14.23 1.93 14.08
N ALA A 252 -15.31 2.70 13.91
CA ALA A 252 -15.50 3.98 14.59
C ALA A 252 -15.42 3.85 16.11
N GLN A 253 -16.07 2.83 16.68
CA GLN A 253 -15.98 2.51 18.10
C GLN A 253 -14.56 2.14 18.54
N SER A 254 -13.89 1.27 17.77
CA SER A 254 -12.52 0.84 18.11
C SER A 254 -11.52 2.01 18.11
N ILE A 255 -11.69 3.00 17.22
CA ILE A 255 -10.88 4.22 17.20
C ILE A 255 -11.04 5.02 18.51
N GLU A 256 -12.28 5.14 19.01
CA GLU A 256 -12.56 5.78 20.31
C GLU A 256 -11.99 4.97 21.47
N ASP A 257 -12.32 3.67 21.54
CA ASP A 257 -11.93 2.79 22.65
C ASP A 257 -10.40 2.71 22.79
N GLN A 258 -9.69 2.69 21.66
CA GLN A 258 -8.23 2.67 21.62
C GLN A 258 -7.59 4.05 21.77
N LYS A 259 -8.38 5.11 21.93
CA LYS A 259 -7.90 6.50 22.08
C LYS A 259 -6.92 6.89 20.98
N VAL A 260 -7.25 6.59 19.73
CA VAL A 260 -6.43 6.95 18.58
C VAL A 260 -6.30 8.47 18.50
N THR A 261 -5.05 8.95 18.35
CA THR A 261 -4.76 10.39 18.24
C THR A 261 -4.55 10.84 16.81
N ILE A 262 -4.05 9.93 15.95
CA ILE A 262 -3.78 10.17 14.53
C ILE A 262 -4.45 9.06 13.73
N TRP A 263 -5.36 9.47 12.86
CA TRP A 263 -6.06 8.55 11.96
C TRP A 263 -5.61 8.78 10.52
N ASN A 264 -4.78 7.87 10.01
CA ASN A 264 -4.36 7.83 8.62
C ASN A 264 -5.13 6.71 7.88
N SER A 265 -5.82 7.04 6.80
CA SER A 265 -6.62 6.06 6.05
C SER A 265 -6.87 6.49 4.61
N VAL A 266 -7.46 5.60 3.83
CA VAL A 266 -7.93 5.93 2.48
C VAL A 266 -9.26 6.67 2.53
N SER A 267 -9.49 7.54 1.54
CA SER A 267 -10.70 8.38 1.45
C SER A 267 -12.00 7.57 1.50
N SER A 268 -12.03 6.39 0.86
CA SER A 268 -13.20 5.52 0.85
C SER A 268 -13.60 5.00 2.22
N VAL A 269 -12.64 4.64 3.08
CA VAL A 269 -12.92 4.19 4.46
C VAL A 269 -13.46 5.33 5.30
N LEU A 270 -12.87 6.52 5.22
CA LEU A 270 -13.36 7.70 5.93
C LEU A 270 -14.76 8.11 5.46
N SER A 271 -15.04 8.02 4.16
CA SER A 271 -16.38 8.28 3.60
C SER A 271 -17.42 7.29 4.15
N MET A 272 -17.07 6.01 4.20
CA MET A 272 -17.93 4.97 4.74
C MET A 272 -18.22 5.19 6.24
N ILE A 273 -17.24 5.61 7.02
CA ILE A 273 -17.44 5.92 8.44
C ILE A 273 -18.27 7.18 8.62
N ALA A 274 -18.05 8.23 7.82
CA ALA A 274 -18.87 9.42 7.85
C ALA A 274 -20.35 9.10 7.62
N GLU A 275 -20.64 8.19 6.67
CA GLU A 275 -21.98 7.81 6.31
C GLU A 275 -22.65 6.83 7.28
N ARG A 276 -21.90 5.80 7.74
CA ARG A 276 -22.46 4.63 8.44
C ARG A 276 -21.83 4.34 9.79
N GLY A 277 -20.81 5.09 10.20
CA GLY A 277 -20.05 4.85 11.43
C GLY A 277 -20.78 5.21 12.72
N MET A 278 -21.94 5.89 12.64
CA MET A 278 -22.70 6.39 13.80
C MET A 278 -21.81 7.19 14.77
N MET A 279 -20.98 8.06 14.23
CA MET A 279 -19.94 8.80 14.95
C MET A 279 -20.49 9.70 16.07
N ASP A 280 -21.78 10.13 16.01
CA ASP A 280 -22.42 10.93 17.07
C ASP A 280 -22.48 10.23 18.44
N ARG A 281 -22.19 8.93 18.47
CA ARG A 281 -22.18 8.14 19.72
C ARG A 281 -20.89 8.26 20.49
N PHE A 282 -19.83 8.87 19.93
CA PHE A 282 -18.49 8.90 20.47
C PHE A 282 -17.96 10.34 20.52
N ALA A 283 -17.08 10.63 21.45
CA ALA A 283 -16.54 11.97 21.65
C ALA A 283 -15.26 12.25 20.84
N TYR A 284 -14.46 11.22 20.55
CA TYR A 284 -13.16 11.30 19.88
C TYR A 284 -12.22 12.37 20.44
N GLU A 285 -12.20 12.53 21.76
CA GLU A 285 -11.44 13.59 22.43
C GLU A 285 -9.94 13.50 22.19
N ALA A 286 -9.42 12.28 22.00
CA ALA A 286 -8.01 12.05 21.75
C ALA A 286 -7.59 12.37 20.29
N LEU A 287 -8.54 12.33 19.34
CA LEU A 287 -8.23 12.42 17.91
C LEU A 287 -7.89 13.86 17.51
N ARG A 288 -6.60 14.11 17.23
CA ARG A 288 -6.07 15.43 16.88
C ARG A 288 -5.78 15.61 15.39
N LEU A 289 -5.64 14.49 14.65
CA LEU A 289 -5.21 14.51 13.25
C LEU A 289 -5.92 13.42 12.45
N CYS A 290 -6.46 13.80 11.29
CA CYS A 290 -7.08 12.93 10.32
C CYS A 290 -6.40 13.15 8.95
N ILE A 291 -5.73 12.11 8.45
CA ILE A 291 -5.03 12.11 7.17
C ILE A 291 -5.79 11.20 6.23
N PHE A 292 -6.07 11.67 5.02
CA PHE A 292 -6.69 10.85 3.98
C PHE A 292 -5.92 10.94 2.67
N SER A 293 -5.86 9.82 1.97
CA SER A 293 -5.11 9.68 0.73
C SER A 293 -5.69 8.58 -0.14
N GLY A 294 -5.05 8.30 -1.25
CA GLY A 294 -5.33 7.14 -2.08
C GLY A 294 -6.41 7.37 -3.12
N ASP A 295 -7.54 7.97 -2.78
CA ASP A 295 -8.67 8.24 -3.65
C ASP A 295 -9.19 9.67 -3.46
N VAL A 296 -10.06 10.11 -4.37
CA VAL A 296 -10.75 11.39 -4.23
C VAL A 296 -11.74 11.34 -3.06
N MET A 297 -11.61 12.26 -2.11
CA MET A 297 -12.55 12.42 -1.00
C MET A 297 -13.75 13.26 -1.46
N PRO A 298 -15.00 12.74 -1.41
CA PRO A 298 -16.17 13.57 -1.69
C PRO A 298 -16.38 14.66 -0.63
N PRO A 299 -16.57 15.94 -1.02
CA PRO A 299 -16.69 17.04 -0.07
C PRO A 299 -17.79 16.87 0.99
N LYS A 300 -18.92 16.25 0.62
CA LYS A 300 -20.03 15.98 1.56
C LYS A 300 -19.60 15.15 2.77
N TYR A 301 -18.77 14.11 2.57
CA TYR A 301 -18.29 13.26 3.66
C TYR A 301 -17.22 13.98 4.50
N LEU A 302 -16.39 14.80 3.86
CA LEU A 302 -15.41 15.59 4.56
C LEU A 302 -16.07 16.67 5.45
N ARG A 303 -17.13 17.34 4.98
CA ARG A 303 -17.95 18.24 5.80
C ARG A 303 -18.51 17.53 7.03
N GLU A 304 -19.06 16.32 6.83
CA GLU A 304 -19.62 15.54 7.92
C GLU A 304 -18.54 15.12 8.93
N LEU A 305 -17.39 14.63 8.48
CA LEU A 305 -16.26 14.30 9.36
C LEU A 305 -15.80 15.53 10.16
N LYS A 306 -15.62 16.67 9.50
CA LYS A 306 -15.15 17.90 10.16
C LYS A 306 -16.16 18.41 11.19
N ARG A 307 -17.47 18.28 10.93
CA ARG A 307 -18.52 18.61 11.87
C ARG A 307 -18.46 17.74 13.13
N ARG A 308 -18.16 16.45 12.96
CA ARG A 308 -18.11 15.47 14.07
C ARG A 308 -16.80 15.46 14.81
N LEU A 309 -15.71 15.88 14.18
CA LEU A 309 -14.35 15.90 14.68
C LEU A 309 -13.80 17.34 14.68
N PRO A 310 -14.44 18.29 15.39
CA PRO A 310 -14.11 19.72 15.27
C PRO A 310 -12.71 20.07 15.80
N ARG A 311 -12.12 19.21 16.63
CA ARG A 311 -10.77 19.39 17.19
C ARG A 311 -9.67 18.84 16.29
N ALA A 312 -10.01 17.93 15.37
CA ALA A 312 -9.05 17.31 14.48
C ALA A 312 -8.67 18.23 13.32
N ARG A 313 -7.38 18.27 12.99
CA ARG A 313 -6.91 18.82 11.73
C ARG A 313 -7.07 17.77 10.64
N PHE A 314 -7.38 18.21 9.43
CA PHE A 314 -7.59 17.32 8.29
C PHE A 314 -6.58 17.61 7.19
N PHE A 315 -5.96 16.56 6.66
CA PHE A 315 -5.01 16.66 5.55
C PHE A 315 -5.38 15.71 4.42
N ASN A 316 -5.49 16.26 3.21
CA ASN A 316 -5.44 15.49 1.99
C ASN A 316 -3.97 15.30 1.62
N VAL A 317 -3.52 14.04 1.54
CA VAL A 317 -2.14 13.69 1.21
C VAL A 317 -2.12 12.90 -0.08
N TYR A 318 -1.23 13.27 -0.97
CA TYR A 318 -1.10 12.63 -2.27
C TYR A 318 0.31 12.05 -2.44
N GLY A 319 0.35 10.86 -3.04
CA GLY A 319 1.58 10.18 -3.42
C GLY A 319 1.30 8.84 -4.10
N GLN A 320 2.37 8.21 -4.54
CA GLN A 320 2.39 6.86 -5.09
C GLN A 320 3.48 6.05 -4.38
N THR A 321 3.36 4.73 -4.40
CA THR A 321 4.33 3.82 -3.77
C THR A 321 5.77 4.10 -4.19
N GLU A 322 5.98 4.58 -5.42
CA GLU A 322 7.27 4.92 -6.01
C GLU A 322 7.95 6.18 -5.41
N ALA A 323 7.21 7.02 -4.69
CA ALA A 323 7.75 8.23 -4.07
C ALA A 323 7.23 8.48 -2.64
N ASN A 324 6.31 7.61 -2.17
CA ASN A 324 5.52 7.78 -0.96
C ASN A 324 4.68 9.07 -1.02
N SER A 325 4.24 9.61 0.10
CA SER A 325 3.47 10.85 0.16
C SER A 325 4.33 12.05 -0.21
N SER A 326 3.94 12.77 -1.26
CA SER A 326 4.75 13.83 -1.88
C SER A 326 4.18 15.23 -1.70
N THR A 327 2.85 15.37 -1.65
CA THR A 327 2.17 16.65 -1.42
C THR A 327 1.10 16.55 -0.36
N TYR A 328 0.72 17.69 0.19
CA TYR A 328 -0.33 17.80 1.21
C TYR A 328 -1.20 19.04 0.98
N TYR A 329 -2.45 18.94 1.38
CA TYR A 329 -3.38 20.04 1.51
C TYR A 329 -4.06 20.00 2.88
N GLU A 330 -3.87 21.04 3.71
CA GLU A 330 -4.60 21.16 4.97
C GLU A 330 -6.00 21.73 4.71
N VAL A 331 -7.02 20.98 5.08
CA VAL A 331 -8.41 21.37 4.88
C VAL A 331 -8.86 22.29 6.01
N THR A 332 -8.68 23.58 5.84
CA THR A 332 -9.11 24.61 6.82
C THR A 332 -10.59 24.99 6.61
N ALA A 333 -11.02 25.10 5.37
CA ALA A 333 -12.39 25.41 4.97
C ALA A 333 -12.88 24.43 3.90
N ILE A 334 -14.17 24.19 3.86
CA ILE A 334 -14.81 23.33 2.86
C ILE A 334 -15.98 24.13 2.25
N PRO A 335 -15.93 24.47 0.94
CA PRO A 335 -17.03 25.11 0.26
C PRO A 335 -18.31 24.25 0.28
N ASP A 336 -19.47 24.88 0.20
CA ASP A 336 -20.77 24.17 0.16
C ASP A 336 -21.01 23.43 -1.17
N GLU A 337 -20.13 23.62 -2.13
CA GLU A 337 -20.22 23.00 -3.45
C GLU A 337 -19.79 21.53 -3.42
N ASP A 338 -20.68 20.61 -3.77
CA ASP A 338 -20.37 19.17 -3.85
C ASP A 338 -19.41 18.82 -5.01
N ARG A 339 -19.24 19.72 -5.97
CA ARG A 339 -18.31 19.57 -7.10
C ARG A 339 -16.92 20.13 -6.82
N TRP A 340 -16.69 20.71 -5.64
CA TRP A 340 -15.37 21.18 -5.26
C TRP A 340 -14.37 20.03 -5.30
N LYS A 341 -13.28 20.21 -6.06
CA LYS A 341 -12.17 19.28 -6.09
C LYS A 341 -11.20 19.67 -4.99
N ILE A 342 -11.05 18.81 -4.00
CA ILE A 342 -10.08 19.02 -2.91
C ILE A 342 -8.68 19.01 -3.52
N PRO A 343 -7.86 20.07 -3.37
CA PRO A 343 -6.50 20.08 -3.87
C PRO A 343 -5.67 18.92 -3.31
N ILE A 344 -4.72 18.44 -4.09
CA ILE A 344 -3.63 17.61 -3.58
C ILE A 344 -2.52 18.48 -2.98
N GLY A 345 -2.62 19.79 -3.13
CA GLY A 345 -1.89 20.83 -2.44
C GLY A 345 -0.50 21.07 -2.95
N ARG A 346 0.44 21.23 -2.05
CA ARG A 346 1.84 21.62 -2.29
C ARG A 346 2.81 20.59 -1.74
N PRO A 347 4.09 20.62 -2.18
CA PRO A 347 5.11 19.68 -1.72
C PRO A 347 5.31 19.71 -0.21
N PHE A 348 5.58 18.55 0.39
CA PHE A 348 6.09 18.47 1.74
C PHE A 348 7.49 19.11 1.85
N PRO A 349 7.92 19.53 3.06
CA PRO A 349 9.32 19.94 3.27
C PRO A 349 10.30 18.86 2.80
N ASN A 350 11.38 19.27 2.12
CA ASN A 350 12.38 18.40 1.51
C ASN A 350 11.87 17.56 0.31
N PHE A 351 10.70 17.92 -0.23
CA PHE A 351 10.18 17.39 -1.49
C PHE A 351 10.07 18.53 -2.49
N ASP A 352 10.37 18.25 -3.74
CA ASP A 352 10.16 19.17 -4.84
C ASP A 352 9.25 18.45 -5.87
N VAL A 353 8.07 19.02 -6.07
CA VAL A 353 7.05 18.48 -6.96
C VAL A 353 6.71 19.56 -7.98
N PHE A 354 6.81 19.21 -9.24
CA PHE A 354 6.55 20.13 -10.35
C PHE A 354 5.72 19.42 -11.43
N ALA A 355 5.03 20.21 -12.23
CA ALA A 355 4.27 19.66 -13.35
C ALA A 355 4.74 20.30 -14.66
N LEU A 356 4.91 19.46 -15.71
CA LEU A 356 5.34 19.92 -17.04
C LEU A 356 4.15 19.94 -18.00
N GLY A 357 3.96 21.09 -18.64
CA GLY A 357 2.99 21.23 -19.72
C GLY A 357 3.42 20.48 -21.00
N ALA A 358 2.56 20.50 -22.00
CA ALA A 358 2.82 19.84 -23.28
C ALA A 358 4.08 20.37 -24.02
N ASP A 359 4.51 21.58 -23.67
CA ASP A 359 5.73 22.21 -24.20
C ASP A 359 7.01 21.84 -23.42
N GLY A 360 6.89 20.98 -22.39
CA GLY A 360 7.98 20.54 -21.53
C GLY A 360 8.43 21.58 -20.50
N ARG A 361 7.67 22.65 -20.31
CA ARG A 361 7.96 23.70 -19.31
C ARG A 361 7.11 23.51 -18.07
N PRO A 362 7.59 23.92 -16.89
CA PRO A 362 6.78 23.95 -15.69
C PRO A 362 5.50 24.79 -15.87
N ILE A 363 4.38 24.30 -15.35
CA ILE A 363 3.17 25.12 -15.24
C ILE A 363 3.35 26.11 -14.07
N GLU A 364 2.94 27.36 -14.30
CA GLU A 364 3.13 28.45 -13.33
C GLU A 364 1.84 29.22 -13.04
N LYS A 365 0.79 29.00 -13.85
CA LYS A 365 -0.45 29.77 -13.77
C LYS A 365 -1.63 28.87 -13.50
N ALA A 366 -2.62 29.40 -12.77
CA ALA A 366 -3.89 28.75 -12.55
C ALA A 366 -4.54 28.32 -13.87
N GLY A 367 -5.11 27.13 -13.90
CA GLY A 367 -5.76 26.54 -15.07
C GLY A 367 -4.83 25.93 -16.11
N GLN A 368 -3.50 26.09 -16.01
CA GLN A 368 -2.56 25.32 -16.84
C GLN A 368 -2.53 23.86 -16.40
N GLU A 369 -2.54 22.93 -17.37
CA GLU A 369 -2.42 21.50 -17.10
C GLU A 369 -1.01 21.01 -17.39
N GLY A 370 -0.53 20.06 -16.57
CA GLY A 370 0.77 19.43 -16.76
C GLY A 370 0.84 18.06 -16.11
N GLU A 371 1.76 17.21 -16.59
CA GLU A 371 2.09 15.94 -15.98
C GLU A 371 2.98 16.17 -14.76
N LEU A 372 2.63 15.54 -13.63
CA LEU A 372 3.29 15.72 -12.34
C LEU A 372 4.55 14.87 -12.22
N TYR A 373 5.62 15.47 -11.69
CA TYR A 373 6.91 14.83 -11.39
C TYR A 373 7.28 15.04 -9.93
N VAL A 374 7.95 14.06 -9.33
CA VAL A 374 8.42 14.12 -7.94
C VAL A 374 9.94 14.00 -7.90
N ARG A 375 10.58 14.97 -7.27
CA ARG A 375 12.00 15.02 -6.93
C ARG A 375 12.12 14.98 -5.41
N ALA A 376 12.61 13.88 -4.84
CA ALA A 376 12.79 13.73 -3.41
C ALA A 376 13.74 12.57 -3.09
N GLY A 377 14.32 12.58 -1.90
CA GLY A 377 15.09 11.45 -1.41
C GLY A 377 14.25 10.19 -1.16
N SER A 378 12.92 10.30 -1.10
CA SER A 378 11.97 9.19 -0.96
C SER A 378 11.69 8.46 -2.27
N VAL A 379 12.11 8.99 -3.42
CA VAL A 379 11.92 8.34 -4.74
C VAL A 379 12.61 6.99 -4.75
N ALA A 380 11.87 5.94 -5.08
CA ALA A 380 12.29 4.55 -5.09
C ALA A 380 13.50 4.29 -6.00
N MET A 381 14.20 3.19 -5.76
CA MET A 381 15.30 2.74 -6.62
C MET A 381 14.83 2.34 -8.02
N GLY A 382 13.56 1.97 -8.18
CA GLY A 382 12.96 1.46 -9.40
C GLY A 382 12.10 0.22 -9.14
N TYR A 383 11.87 -0.55 -10.20
CA TYR A 383 11.09 -1.79 -10.14
C TYR A 383 12.00 -3.01 -10.17
N TRP A 384 11.79 -3.94 -9.25
CA TRP A 384 12.60 -5.15 -9.10
C TRP A 384 12.61 -5.98 -10.40
N GLY A 385 13.81 -6.19 -10.96
CA GLY A 385 14.00 -6.98 -12.18
C GLY A 385 13.32 -6.43 -13.44
N LYS A 386 12.94 -5.13 -13.47
CA LYS A 386 12.23 -4.48 -14.60
C LYS A 386 12.95 -3.20 -15.04
N PRO A 387 14.16 -3.31 -15.65
CA PRO A 387 14.96 -2.13 -16.00
C PRO A 387 14.26 -1.21 -17.01
N ASP A 388 13.55 -1.75 -18.02
CA ASP A 388 12.88 -0.94 -19.04
C ASP A 388 11.73 -0.11 -18.42
N GLN A 389 10.88 -0.73 -17.59
CA GLN A 389 9.81 -0.02 -16.88
C GLN A 389 10.37 0.98 -15.87
N THR A 390 11.52 0.67 -15.27
CA THR A 390 12.22 1.60 -14.38
C THR A 390 12.66 2.83 -15.17
N ALA A 391 13.31 2.66 -16.32
CA ALA A 391 13.77 3.77 -17.15
C ALA A 391 12.62 4.64 -17.70
N GLU A 392 11.43 4.07 -17.89
CA GLU A 392 10.24 4.80 -18.33
C GLU A 392 9.70 5.75 -17.26
N LYS A 393 9.73 5.33 -15.99
CA LYS A 393 9.10 6.05 -14.87
C LYS A 393 10.08 6.84 -14.00
N PHE A 394 11.31 6.36 -13.85
CA PHE A 394 12.37 7.01 -13.09
C PHE A 394 13.34 7.66 -14.06
N VAL A 395 12.99 8.86 -14.49
CA VAL A 395 13.67 9.56 -15.58
C VAL A 395 14.75 10.50 -15.05
N LYS A 396 15.69 10.89 -15.91
CA LYS A 396 16.60 11.99 -15.61
C LYS A 396 15.82 13.26 -15.39
N ASP A 397 16.32 14.09 -14.46
CA ASP A 397 15.68 15.35 -14.13
C ASP A 397 15.62 16.28 -15.36
N PRO A 398 14.43 16.60 -15.88
CA PRO A 398 14.30 17.44 -17.06
C PRO A 398 14.63 18.91 -16.80
N LEU A 399 14.59 19.36 -15.54
CA LEU A 399 14.85 20.75 -15.14
C LEU A 399 16.28 20.96 -14.65
N VAL A 400 16.95 19.90 -14.18
CA VAL A 400 18.32 19.94 -13.65
C VAL A 400 19.16 18.85 -14.32
N PRO A 401 19.58 19.03 -15.59
CA PRO A 401 20.26 17.98 -16.38
C PRO A 401 21.58 17.50 -15.77
N ILE A 402 22.23 18.30 -14.91
CA ILE A 402 23.46 17.92 -14.21
C ILE A 402 23.20 16.98 -13.02
N SER A 403 21.95 16.88 -12.56
CA SER A 403 21.59 16.01 -11.44
C SER A 403 21.82 14.54 -11.81
N SER A 404 22.47 13.78 -10.94
CA SER A 404 22.53 12.33 -11.05
C SER A 404 21.27 11.65 -10.49
N GLN A 405 20.46 12.37 -9.71
CA GLN A 405 19.22 11.87 -9.13
C GLN A 405 18.15 11.74 -10.22
N ASN A 406 17.47 10.59 -10.21
CA ASN A 406 16.27 10.42 -11.02
C ASN A 406 15.07 11.09 -10.33
N VAL A 407 14.13 11.56 -11.15
CA VAL A 407 12.82 12.02 -10.71
C VAL A 407 11.76 10.98 -11.10
N TYR A 408 10.72 10.88 -10.31
CA TYR A 408 9.61 9.99 -10.61
C TYR A 408 8.56 10.70 -11.46
N ARG A 409 8.31 10.16 -12.65
CA ARG A 409 7.27 10.58 -13.57
C ARG A 409 5.97 9.87 -13.23
N THR A 410 5.00 10.59 -12.65
CA THR A 410 3.83 9.97 -12.01
C THR A 410 2.79 9.43 -13.00
N GLY A 411 2.66 10.04 -14.17
CA GLY A 411 1.56 9.81 -15.10
C GLY A 411 0.25 10.51 -14.68
N ASP A 412 0.27 11.27 -13.60
CA ASP A 412 -0.88 12.06 -13.14
C ASP A 412 -0.85 13.45 -13.77
N VAL A 413 -2.00 13.92 -14.24
CA VAL A 413 -2.21 15.26 -14.78
C VAL A 413 -2.82 16.13 -13.70
N VAL A 414 -2.25 17.29 -13.50
CA VAL A 414 -2.67 18.28 -12.51
C VAL A 414 -2.85 19.65 -13.15
N THR A 415 -3.58 20.51 -12.47
CA THR A 415 -3.60 21.95 -12.72
C THR A 415 -3.25 22.70 -11.43
N LEU A 416 -2.98 23.99 -11.52
CA LEU A 416 -2.87 24.86 -10.36
C LEU A 416 -4.21 25.57 -10.12
N ASP A 417 -4.59 25.74 -8.86
CA ASP A 417 -5.65 26.65 -8.46
C ASP A 417 -5.12 28.09 -8.28
N ASP A 418 -6.00 29.02 -7.90
CA ASP A 418 -5.63 30.43 -7.69
C ASP A 418 -4.68 30.64 -6.49
N ALA A 419 -4.59 29.69 -5.57
CA ALA A 419 -3.68 29.70 -4.44
C ALA A 419 -2.32 29.05 -4.77
N GLY A 420 -2.17 28.50 -5.99
CA GLY A 420 -0.98 27.79 -6.43
C GLY A 420 -0.89 26.36 -5.90
N ASP A 421 -1.98 25.80 -5.39
CA ASP A 421 -2.05 24.40 -4.97
C ASP A 421 -2.35 23.50 -6.17
N PHE A 422 -1.72 22.33 -6.22
CA PHE A 422 -2.01 21.33 -7.26
C PHE A 422 -3.40 20.72 -7.06
N VAL A 423 -4.16 20.64 -8.16
CA VAL A 423 -5.46 19.99 -8.23
C VAL A 423 -5.38 18.84 -9.22
N PHE A 424 -5.76 17.64 -8.80
CA PHE A 424 -5.76 16.45 -9.65
C PHE A 424 -6.83 16.56 -10.75
N VAL A 425 -6.43 16.35 -11.99
CA VAL A 425 -7.31 16.39 -13.17
C VAL A 425 -7.62 14.98 -13.65
N GLY A 426 -6.60 14.13 -13.80
CA GLY A 426 -6.73 12.79 -14.34
C GLY A 426 -5.40 12.08 -14.52
N ARG A 427 -5.36 11.08 -15.40
CA ARG A 427 -4.15 10.32 -15.72
C ARG A 427 -3.92 10.23 -17.22
N THR A 428 -2.65 10.07 -17.58
CA THR A 428 -2.23 9.81 -18.96
C THR A 428 -2.39 8.34 -19.37
N ASP A 429 -2.60 7.43 -18.41
CA ASP A 429 -2.72 5.98 -18.59
C ASP A 429 -4.09 5.42 -18.15
N HIS A 430 -4.28 4.10 -18.23
CA HIS A 430 -5.52 3.41 -17.86
C HIS A 430 -5.54 2.90 -16.41
N MET A 431 -4.64 3.38 -15.59
CA MET A 431 -4.62 3.06 -14.16
C MET A 431 -5.71 3.82 -13.42
N ILE A 432 -6.34 3.16 -12.48
CA ILE A 432 -7.32 3.76 -11.57
C ILE A 432 -6.94 3.49 -10.12
N LYS A 433 -7.63 4.19 -9.21
CA LYS A 433 -7.60 3.86 -7.78
C LYS A 433 -8.96 3.31 -7.37
N ARG A 434 -8.95 2.24 -6.56
CA ARG A 434 -10.15 1.60 -6.04
C ARG A 434 -9.92 1.15 -4.60
N HIS A 435 -10.70 1.65 -3.64
CA HIS A 435 -10.47 1.46 -2.20
C HIS A 435 -9.03 1.82 -1.80
N GLY A 436 -8.44 2.85 -2.39
CA GLY A 436 -7.05 3.21 -2.21
C GLY A 436 -6.04 2.32 -2.95
N ASN A 437 -6.45 1.16 -3.45
CA ASN A 437 -5.57 0.28 -4.20
C ASN A 437 -5.38 0.80 -5.63
N ARG A 438 -4.14 0.73 -6.10
CA ARG A 438 -3.80 0.97 -7.50
C ARG A 438 -4.21 -0.23 -8.33
N VAL A 439 -5.03 0.00 -9.36
CA VAL A 439 -5.56 -1.04 -10.25
C VAL A 439 -5.25 -0.68 -11.69
N GLU A 440 -4.48 -1.52 -12.35
CA GLU A 440 -4.25 -1.46 -13.79
C GLU A 440 -5.37 -2.27 -14.49
N LEU A 441 -6.21 -1.59 -15.25
CA LEU A 441 -7.30 -2.26 -15.95
C LEU A 441 -6.81 -3.35 -16.91
N GLY A 442 -5.63 -3.15 -17.49
CA GLY A 442 -4.98 -4.14 -18.36
C GLY A 442 -4.65 -5.46 -17.66
N GLU A 443 -4.35 -5.45 -16.36
CA GLU A 443 -4.11 -6.70 -15.59
C GLU A 443 -5.40 -7.52 -15.48
N ILE A 444 -6.53 -6.86 -15.25
CA ILE A 444 -7.84 -7.52 -15.20
C ILE A 444 -8.20 -8.08 -16.59
N GLU A 445 -7.97 -7.28 -17.64
CA GLU A 445 -8.27 -7.68 -19.02
C GLU A 445 -7.44 -8.88 -19.47
N LEU A 446 -6.15 -8.91 -19.14
CA LEU A 446 -5.26 -10.06 -19.41
C LEU A 446 -5.70 -11.31 -18.64
N THR A 447 -6.11 -11.13 -17.37
CA THR A 447 -6.67 -12.23 -16.59
C THR A 447 -7.94 -12.77 -17.24
N LEU A 448 -8.86 -11.91 -17.66
CA LEU A 448 -10.08 -12.32 -18.35
C LEU A 448 -9.77 -13.02 -19.66
N ALA A 449 -8.80 -12.52 -20.43
CA ALA A 449 -8.40 -13.10 -21.70
C ALA A 449 -7.74 -14.48 -21.56
N SER A 450 -7.19 -14.82 -20.38
CA SER A 450 -6.62 -16.16 -20.11
C SER A 450 -7.67 -17.23 -19.82
N LEU A 451 -8.95 -16.85 -19.60
CA LEU A 451 -10.03 -17.82 -19.43
C LEU A 451 -10.35 -18.50 -20.77
N PRO A 452 -10.33 -19.86 -20.85
CA PRO A 452 -10.73 -20.56 -22.06
C PRO A 452 -12.11 -20.12 -22.57
N GLY A 453 -12.22 -19.91 -23.87
CA GLY A 453 -13.44 -19.42 -24.52
C GLY A 453 -13.53 -17.91 -24.65
N VAL A 454 -12.74 -17.13 -23.94
CA VAL A 454 -12.70 -15.67 -24.09
C VAL A 454 -11.93 -15.28 -25.36
N LYS A 455 -12.58 -14.51 -26.22
CA LYS A 455 -12.00 -13.93 -27.46
C LYS A 455 -11.58 -12.48 -27.27
N GLN A 456 -12.38 -11.72 -26.52
CA GLN A 456 -12.13 -10.31 -26.19
C GLN A 456 -12.59 -9.98 -24.78
N ALA A 457 -11.85 -9.16 -24.09
CA ALA A 457 -12.22 -8.63 -22.79
C ALA A 457 -11.81 -7.16 -22.66
N VAL A 458 -12.70 -6.34 -22.13
CA VAL A 458 -12.44 -4.93 -21.83
C VAL A 458 -13.09 -4.58 -20.50
N VAL A 459 -12.37 -3.82 -19.68
CA VAL A 459 -12.89 -3.29 -18.41
C VAL A 459 -13.04 -1.78 -18.52
N VAL A 460 -14.22 -1.29 -18.19
CA VAL A 460 -14.49 0.15 -18.05
C VAL A 460 -14.83 0.48 -16.61
N THR A 461 -14.73 1.75 -16.27
CA THR A 461 -14.96 2.21 -14.90
C THR A 461 -16.03 3.30 -14.85
N LEU A 462 -16.78 3.28 -13.77
CA LEU A 462 -17.66 4.36 -13.39
C LEU A 462 -17.23 4.92 -12.04
N PRO A 463 -17.25 6.25 -11.85
CA PRO A 463 -17.04 6.84 -10.53
C PRO A 463 -18.06 6.31 -9.53
N ASP A 464 -17.59 5.92 -8.35
CA ASP A 464 -18.42 5.44 -7.25
C ASP A 464 -17.99 6.14 -5.96
N PRO A 465 -18.92 6.77 -5.23
CA PRO A 465 -18.58 7.53 -4.02
C PRO A 465 -17.98 6.69 -2.88
N MET A 466 -18.27 5.38 -2.86
CA MET A 466 -17.83 4.45 -1.82
C MET A 466 -16.61 3.64 -2.24
N LEU A 467 -16.56 3.26 -3.52
CA LEU A 467 -15.52 2.39 -4.04
C LEU A 467 -14.38 3.19 -4.71
N GLY A 468 -14.55 4.49 -4.92
CA GLY A 468 -13.73 5.31 -5.81
C GLY A 468 -14.05 5.04 -7.27
N ASN A 469 -13.98 3.78 -7.69
CA ASN A 469 -14.31 3.32 -9.03
C ASN A 469 -15.01 1.96 -8.99
N ARG A 470 -16.13 1.85 -9.70
CA ARG A 470 -16.84 0.59 -9.99
C ARG A 470 -16.28 -0.02 -11.27
N LEU A 471 -16.00 -1.30 -11.27
CA LEU A 471 -15.42 -2.05 -12.39
C LEU A 471 -16.50 -2.80 -13.15
N ILE A 472 -16.62 -2.58 -14.44
CA ILE A 472 -17.54 -3.29 -15.33
C ILE A 472 -16.72 -4.00 -16.41
N ALA A 473 -16.75 -5.34 -16.41
CA ALA A 473 -16.09 -6.16 -17.42
C ALA A 473 -17.07 -6.52 -18.55
N TYR A 474 -16.68 -6.23 -19.77
CA TYR A 474 -17.34 -6.71 -20.99
C TYR A 474 -16.49 -7.81 -21.59
N VAL A 475 -17.07 -9.00 -21.76
CA VAL A 475 -16.36 -10.19 -22.23
C VAL A 475 -17.11 -10.76 -23.42
N ALA A 476 -16.40 -11.04 -24.52
CA ALA A 476 -16.94 -11.73 -25.68
C ALA A 476 -16.23 -13.07 -25.89
N GLY A 477 -16.99 -14.12 -26.17
CA GLY A 477 -16.45 -15.46 -26.39
C GLY A 477 -17.53 -16.54 -26.40
N ASP A 478 -17.09 -17.79 -26.47
CA ASP A 478 -17.97 -18.95 -26.59
C ASP A 478 -18.14 -19.65 -25.23
N ASP A 479 -19.32 -20.15 -24.97
CA ASP A 479 -19.67 -20.96 -23.77
C ASP A 479 -19.33 -20.32 -22.41
N LEU A 480 -19.37 -18.98 -22.34
CA LEU A 480 -19.04 -18.22 -21.13
C LEU A 480 -20.24 -18.07 -20.21
N THR A 481 -20.00 -18.14 -18.90
CA THR A 481 -20.98 -17.76 -17.87
C THR A 481 -20.37 -16.70 -16.94
N LYS A 482 -21.21 -15.80 -16.40
CA LYS A 482 -20.77 -14.80 -15.42
C LYS A 482 -20.08 -15.47 -14.21
N GLY A 483 -20.61 -16.61 -13.75
CA GLY A 483 -20.03 -17.37 -12.64
C GLY A 483 -18.61 -17.88 -12.94
N ALA A 484 -18.36 -18.43 -14.14
CA ALA A 484 -17.04 -18.90 -14.55
C ALA A 484 -16.04 -17.73 -14.64
N VAL A 485 -16.45 -16.59 -15.21
CA VAL A 485 -15.61 -15.39 -15.29
C VAL A 485 -15.21 -14.89 -13.91
N VAL A 486 -16.17 -14.75 -12.99
CA VAL A 486 -15.90 -14.30 -11.60
C VAL A 486 -15.05 -15.31 -10.84
N ALA A 487 -15.30 -16.61 -11.00
CA ALA A 487 -14.49 -17.67 -10.36
C ALA A 487 -13.04 -17.64 -10.84
N HIS A 488 -12.82 -17.44 -12.15
CA HIS A 488 -11.49 -17.30 -12.72
C HIS A 488 -10.74 -16.07 -12.16
N CYS A 489 -11.40 -14.92 -12.08
CA CYS A 489 -10.83 -13.73 -11.45
C CYS A 489 -10.44 -13.99 -9.98
N ARG A 490 -11.32 -14.64 -9.20
CA ARG A 490 -11.06 -14.96 -7.78
C ARG A 490 -9.84 -15.86 -7.59
N ALA A 491 -9.58 -16.74 -8.54
CA ALA A 491 -8.43 -17.65 -8.50
C ALA A 491 -7.10 -16.97 -8.93
N SER A 492 -7.17 -15.80 -9.57
CA SER A 492 -6.02 -15.23 -10.28
C SER A 492 -5.58 -13.86 -9.75
N ILE A 493 -6.53 -13.00 -9.35
CA ILE A 493 -6.26 -11.60 -8.96
C ILE A 493 -6.84 -11.27 -7.58
N PRO A 494 -6.29 -10.24 -6.90
CA PRO A 494 -6.80 -9.77 -5.61
C PRO A 494 -8.27 -9.36 -5.65
N SER A 495 -8.97 -9.49 -4.53
CA SER A 495 -10.42 -9.25 -4.43
C SER A 495 -10.84 -7.85 -4.87
N TYR A 496 -10.01 -6.83 -4.63
CA TYR A 496 -10.28 -5.46 -5.03
C TYR A 496 -10.17 -5.21 -6.56
N MET A 497 -9.64 -6.18 -7.32
CA MET A 497 -9.55 -6.13 -8.79
C MET A 497 -10.69 -6.92 -9.48
N ILE A 498 -11.48 -7.67 -8.73
CA ILE A 498 -12.61 -8.42 -9.30
C ILE A 498 -13.68 -7.44 -9.80
N PRO A 499 -14.14 -7.58 -11.06
CA PRO A 499 -15.21 -6.73 -11.58
C PRO A 499 -16.49 -6.82 -10.75
N ASP A 500 -17.14 -5.69 -10.51
CA ASP A 500 -18.44 -5.61 -9.83
C ASP A 500 -19.55 -6.16 -10.70
N GLU A 501 -19.43 -5.90 -12.02
CA GLU A 501 -20.36 -6.38 -13.02
C GLU A 501 -19.61 -7.07 -14.16
N VAL A 502 -20.22 -8.14 -14.67
CA VAL A 502 -19.73 -8.87 -15.85
C VAL A 502 -20.83 -8.93 -16.89
N GLU A 503 -20.56 -8.41 -18.09
CA GLU A 503 -21.46 -8.48 -19.25
C GLU A 503 -20.85 -9.39 -20.32
N ILE A 504 -21.56 -10.48 -20.64
CA ILE A 504 -21.15 -11.42 -21.69
C ILE A 504 -21.87 -11.05 -22.99
N ARG A 505 -21.13 -11.03 -24.08
CA ARG A 505 -21.61 -10.68 -25.42
C ARG A 505 -21.05 -11.61 -26.48
N GLU A 506 -21.69 -11.65 -27.62
CA GLU A 506 -21.15 -12.35 -28.80
C GLU A 506 -19.98 -11.57 -29.38
N VAL A 507 -20.10 -10.25 -29.46
CA VAL A 507 -19.09 -9.34 -30.01
C VAL A 507 -19.09 -8.02 -29.24
N LEU A 508 -17.91 -7.45 -29.00
CA LEU A 508 -17.77 -6.11 -28.44
C LEU A 508 -17.79 -5.05 -29.55
N PRO A 509 -18.30 -3.83 -29.28
CA PRO A 509 -18.30 -2.74 -30.24
C PRO A 509 -16.88 -2.38 -30.64
N GLY A 510 -16.64 -2.20 -31.95
CA GLY A 510 -15.35 -1.87 -32.52
C GLY A 510 -15.29 -0.43 -33.04
N THR A 511 -14.11 0.18 -32.97
CA THR A 511 -13.79 1.42 -33.65
C THR A 511 -13.56 1.18 -35.15
N SER A 512 -13.52 2.24 -35.94
CA SER A 512 -13.17 2.16 -37.38
C SER A 512 -11.79 1.54 -37.66
N THR A 513 -10.92 1.47 -36.65
CA THR A 513 -9.59 0.87 -36.72
C THR A 513 -9.55 -0.59 -36.23
N GLY A 514 -10.71 -1.21 -35.95
CA GLY A 514 -10.83 -2.59 -35.50
C GLY A 514 -10.50 -2.84 -34.01
N LYS A 515 -10.25 -1.79 -33.22
CA LYS A 515 -10.07 -1.89 -31.76
C LYS A 515 -11.41 -1.84 -31.05
N VAL A 516 -11.52 -2.42 -29.84
CA VAL A 516 -12.73 -2.31 -29.03
C VAL A 516 -12.99 -0.84 -28.66
N ASP A 517 -14.22 -0.40 -28.85
CA ASP A 517 -14.65 0.98 -28.52
C ASP A 517 -14.98 1.11 -27.02
N ARG A 518 -13.96 1.42 -26.24
CA ARG A 518 -14.10 1.66 -24.77
C ARG A 518 -14.99 2.86 -24.46
N THR A 519 -15.06 3.86 -25.33
CA THR A 519 -15.87 5.06 -25.12
C THR A 519 -17.34 4.71 -25.21
N ALA A 520 -17.74 3.95 -26.22
CA ALA A 520 -19.10 3.45 -26.36
C ALA A 520 -19.49 2.56 -25.16
N LEU A 521 -18.61 1.61 -24.77
CA LEU A 521 -18.87 0.74 -23.61
C LEU A 521 -19.01 1.52 -22.30
N ARG A 522 -18.19 2.56 -22.09
CA ARG A 522 -18.31 3.42 -20.91
C ARG A 522 -19.60 4.25 -20.91
N ALA A 523 -20.02 4.75 -22.05
CA ALA A 523 -21.29 5.47 -22.19
C ALA A 523 -22.48 4.57 -21.86
N GLU A 524 -22.46 3.33 -22.37
CA GLU A 524 -23.47 2.32 -22.07
C GLU A 524 -23.47 1.92 -20.59
N ALA A 525 -22.29 1.69 -19.99
CA ALA A 525 -22.17 1.41 -18.58
C ALA A 525 -22.79 2.54 -17.73
N ARG A 526 -22.55 3.81 -18.10
CA ARG A 526 -23.19 4.96 -17.42
C ARG A 526 -24.70 4.92 -17.52
N ALA A 527 -25.24 4.65 -18.70
CA ALA A 527 -26.69 4.59 -18.89
C ALA A 527 -27.36 3.46 -18.10
N ARG A 528 -26.65 2.37 -17.85
CA ARG A 528 -27.20 1.16 -17.22
C ARG A 528 -26.91 1.03 -15.73
N PHE A 529 -25.77 1.53 -15.25
CA PHE A 529 -25.29 1.27 -13.90
C PHE A 529 -25.00 2.56 -13.09
N ALA A 530 -25.20 3.75 -13.64
CA ALA A 530 -25.08 5.02 -12.93
C ALA A 530 -26.40 5.33 -12.21
N GLU A 531 -26.65 4.67 -11.07
CA GLU A 531 -27.66 5.11 -10.08
C GLU A 531 -26.97 5.53 -8.78
#